data_5e5b48ac93f2749ed6663badbc58d744
#
_entry.id   5e5b48ac93f2749ed6663badbc58d744
#
_cell.length_a   1.000
_cell.length_b   1.000
_cell.length_c   1.000
_cell.angle_alpha   90.00
_cell.angle_beta   90.00
_cell.angle_gamma   90.00
#
_symmetry.space_group_name_H-M   'P 1'
#
loop_
_entity.id
_entity.type
_entity.pdbx_description
1 polymer ?
#
loop_
_entity_poly.entity_id
_entity_poly.type
_entity_poly.pdbx_seq_one_letter_code
_entity_poly.pdbx_strand_id
1 'polypeptide(L)'
;LGLVEGWSAVIVGVGNLGSALAHYGGFKERGFGVVALFDDDPKKINKQIAGLVVKPSSELKEVCDKYSVAIGIIATPGEYAQSVADQLIECGVRSILNFAPVLLKNTPDVQIRSVDLSQELQILSYYLDRPVLKAVK
;
A
#
# COMPACT_ATOMS: atom_id res chain seq x y z
N LEU A 1 -11.30 -16.90 -14.90
CA LEU A 1 -11.89 -15.96 -14.00
C LEU A 1 -10.77 -15.15 -13.34
N GLY A 2 -11.01 -14.66 -12.14
CA GLY A 2 -10.01 -13.86 -11.44
C GLY A 2 -8.67 -14.54 -11.30
N LEU A 3 -8.64 -15.86 -11.17
CA LEU A 3 -7.39 -16.60 -11.05
C LEU A 3 -6.55 -16.55 -12.31
N VAL A 4 -7.20 -16.51 -13.47
CA VAL A 4 -6.51 -16.47 -14.75
C VAL A 4 -6.06 -15.06 -15.09
N GLU A 5 -6.94 -14.10 -14.89
CA GLU A 5 -6.68 -12.71 -15.26
C GLU A 5 -6.03 -11.91 -14.14
N GLY A 6 -6.19 -12.40 -12.90
CA GLY A 6 -5.63 -11.71 -11.76
C GLY A 6 -6.45 -10.50 -11.34
N TRP A 7 -5.91 -9.77 -10.38
CA TRP A 7 -6.53 -8.58 -9.79
C TRP A 7 -5.62 -7.39 -9.99
N SER A 8 -6.20 -6.24 -10.33
CA SER A 8 -5.44 -5.00 -10.49
C SER A 8 -5.33 -4.30 -9.14
N ALA A 9 -4.13 -3.80 -8.85
CA ALA A 9 -3.84 -3.08 -7.62
C ALA A 9 -3.17 -1.73 -7.94
N VAL A 10 -3.34 -0.77 -7.04
CA VAL A 10 -2.60 0.49 -7.09
C VAL A 10 -1.89 0.71 -5.77
N ILE A 11 -0.78 1.43 -5.80
CA ILE A 11 -0.04 1.81 -4.61
C ILE A 11 -0.11 3.32 -4.48
N VAL A 12 -0.53 3.82 -3.33
CA VAL A 12 -0.56 5.25 -3.03
C VAL A 12 0.47 5.53 -1.95
N GLY A 13 1.43 6.38 -2.28
CA GLY A 13 2.59 6.67 -1.45
C GLY A 13 3.81 5.93 -1.98
N VAL A 14 4.77 6.70 -2.51
CA VAL A 14 5.94 6.13 -3.17
C VAL A 14 7.23 6.60 -2.50
N GLY A 15 7.25 6.52 -1.17
CA GLY A 15 8.46 6.68 -0.40
C GLY A 15 9.25 5.37 -0.45
N ASN A 16 10.09 5.14 0.57
CA ASN A 16 10.91 3.94 0.59
C ASN A 16 10.07 2.66 0.58
N LEU A 17 9.03 2.63 1.41
CA LEU A 17 8.19 1.44 1.49
C LEU A 17 7.36 1.24 0.22
N GLY A 18 6.70 2.30 -0.25
CA GLY A 18 5.88 2.19 -1.47
C GLY A 18 6.71 1.77 -2.66
N SER A 19 7.92 2.31 -2.79
CA SER A 19 8.82 1.92 -3.87
C SER A 19 9.22 0.45 -3.75
N ALA A 20 9.53 -0.02 -2.54
CA ALA A 20 9.86 -1.42 -2.31
C ALA A 20 8.69 -2.33 -2.66
N LEU A 21 7.48 -1.93 -2.28
CA LEU A 21 6.28 -2.71 -2.60
C LEU A 21 6.04 -2.77 -4.10
N ALA A 22 6.34 -1.68 -4.82
CA ALA A 22 6.19 -1.67 -6.27
C ALA A 22 7.12 -2.68 -6.96
N HIS A 23 8.28 -2.95 -6.36
CA HIS A 23 9.22 -3.94 -6.88
C HIS A 23 8.97 -5.36 -6.39
N TYR A 24 8.04 -5.52 -5.45
CA TYR A 24 7.84 -6.82 -4.81
C TYR A 24 7.16 -7.81 -5.76
N GLY A 25 7.89 -8.84 -6.17
CA GLY A 25 7.37 -9.85 -7.11
C GLY A 25 6.29 -10.75 -6.53
N GLY A 26 6.18 -10.81 -5.21
CA GLY A 26 5.21 -11.70 -4.57
C GLY A 26 3.75 -11.34 -4.86
N PHE A 27 3.47 -10.07 -5.18
CA PHE A 27 2.11 -9.70 -5.57
C PHE A 27 1.71 -10.40 -6.85
N LYS A 28 2.58 -10.35 -7.85
CA LYS A 28 2.31 -10.96 -9.15
C LYS A 28 2.15 -12.47 -9.02
N GLU A 29 2.97 -13.09 -8.18
CA GLU A 29 2.88 -14.54 -7.95
C GLU A 29 1.54 -14.96 -7.37
N ARG A 30 0.88 -14.05 -6.66
CA ARG A 30 -0.42 -14.31 -6.05
C ARG A 30 -1.57 -13.79 -6.88
N GLY A 31 -1.31 -13.37 -8.11
CA GLY A 31 -2.34 -12.92 -9.01
C GLY A 31 -2.70 -11.44 -8.89
N PHE A 32 -1.84 -10.62 -8.26
CA PHE A 32 -2.10 -9.19 -8.13
C PHE A 32 -1.11 -8.40 -8.97
N GLY A 33 -1.61 -7.66 -9.94
CA GLY A 33 -0.78 -6.82 -10.78
C GLY A 33 -0.88 -5.36 -10.37
N VAL A 34 0.25 -4.73 -10.02
CA VAL A 34 0.26 -3.30 -9.72
C VAL A 34 0.23 -2.56 -11.05
N VAL A 35 -0.83 -1.80 -11.29
CA VAL A 35 -1.04 -1.11 -12.57
C VAL A 35 -0.68 0.37 -12.52
N ALA A 36 -0.59 0.97 -11.33
CA ALA A 36 -0.27 2.39 -11.21
C ALA A 36 0.26 2.72 -9.83
N LEU A 37 1.07 3.78 -9.79
CA LEU A 37 1.65 4.33 -8.56
C LEU A 37 1.21 5.78 -8.43
N PHE A 38 0.91 6.21 -7.20
CA PHE A 38 0.45 7.57 -6.94
C PHE A 38 1.23 8.20 -5.80
N ASP A 39 1.55 9.47 -5.97
CA ASP A 39 2.14 10.30 -4.92
C ASP A 39 1.89 11.76 -5.31
N ASP A 40 1.63 12.62 -4.33
CA ASP A 40 1.40 14.03 -4.61
C ASP A 40 2.65 14.88 -4.41
N ASP A 41 3.77 14.27 -4.00
CA ASP A 41 5.04 14.98 -3.90
C ASP A 41 5.53 15.33 -5.30
N PRO A 42 5.69 16.64 -5.62
CA PRO A 42 6.16 17.05 -6.95
C PRO A 42 7.49 16.42 -7.34
N LYS A 43 8.33 16.07 -6.37
CA LYS A 43 9.61 15.45 -6.64
C LYS A 43 9.48 14.02 -7.12
N LYS A 44 8.33 13.41 -6.90
CA LYS A 44 8.09 12.00 -7.25
C LYS A 44 7.25 11.85 -8.50
N ILE A 45 6.36 12.79 -8.75
CA ILE A 45 5.47 12.72 -9.90
C ILE A 45 6.30 12.67 -11.19
N ASN A 46 5.89 11.81 -12.11
CA ASN A 46 6.51 11.55 -13.39
C ASN A 46 7.81 10.76 -13.34
N LYS A 47 8.27 10.35 -12.16
CA LYS A 47 9.39 9.41 -12.09
C LYS A 47 8.91 8.00 -12.39
N GLN A 48 9.81 7.18 -12.90
CA GLN A 48 9.53 5.77 -13.15
C GLN A 48 10.05 4.92 -12.00
N ILE A 49 9.19 4.06 -11.49
CA ILE A 49 9.55 3.11 -10.43
C ILE A 49 8.95 1.78 -10.82
N ALA A 50 9.78 0.74 -10.88
CA ALA A 50 9.34 -0.60 -11.26
C ALA A 50 8.61 -0.62 -12.61
N GLY A 51 9.03 0.25 -13.52
CA GLY A 51 8.43 0.33 -14.86
C GLY A 51 7.15 1.13 -14.94
N LEU A 52 6.71 1.74 -13.84
CA LEU A 52 5.47 2.51 -13.79
C LEU A 52 5.78 3.97 -13.49
N VAL A 53 5.07 4.87 -14.15
CA VAL A 53 5.21 6.31 -13.92
C VAL A 53 4.38 6.71 -12.72
N VAL A 54 4.96 7.46 -11.80
CA VAL A 54 4.24 7.96 -10.63
C VAL A 54 3.29 9.07 -11.06
N LYS A 55 2.03 8.94 -10.68
CA LYS A 55 0.96 9.88 -11.04
C LYS A 55 0.46 10.64 -9.82
N PRO A 56 -0.10 11.85 -10.01
CA PRO A 56 -0.74 12.55 -8.90
C PRO A 56 -2.07 11.87 -8.54
N SER A 57 -2.52 12.06 -7.30
CA SER A 57 -3.75 11.44 -6.83
C SER A 57 -4.99 11.90 -7.61
N SER A 58 -4.91 13.05 -8.27
CA SER A 58 -6.01 13.52 -9.11
C SER A 58 -6.34 12.58 -10.26
N GLU A 59 -5.42 11.68 -10.63
CA GLU A 59 -5.66 10.72 -11.70
C GLU A 59 -6.16 9.37 -11.17
N LEU A 60 -6.40 9.25 -9.87
CA LEU A 60 -6.79 7.97 -9.27
C LEU A 60 -8.08 7.42 -9.84
N LYS A 61 -9.10 8.27 -9.96
CA LYS A 61 -10.40 7.81 -10.47
C LYS A 61 -10.29 7.29 -11.90
N GLU A 62 -9.57 8.00 -12.74
CA GLU A 62 -9.38 7.60 -14.13
C GLU A 62 -8.72 6.22 -14.21
N VAL A 63 -7.68 6.01 -13.41
CA VAL A 63 -6.97 4.73 -13.40
C VAL A 63 -7.86 3.62 -12.85
N CYS A 64 -8.59 3.88 -11.78
CA CYS A 64 -9.47 2.89 -11.19
C CYS A 64 -10.56 2.44 -12.17
N ASP A 65 -11.11 3.40 -12.94
CA ASP A 65 -12.12 3.08 -13.94
C ASP A 65 -11.51 2.27 -15.09
N LYS A 66 -10.33 2.69 -15.54
CA LYS A 66 -9.70 2.06 -16.70
C LYS A 66 -9.30 0.60 -16.42
N TYR A 67 -8.79 0.32 -15.24
CA TYR A 67 -8.24 -1.00 -14.92
C TYR A 67 -9.13 -1.84 -14.02
N SER A 68 -10.28 -1.33 -13.61
CA SER A 68 -11.16 -2.00 -12.65
C SER A 68 -10.37 -2.41 -11.41
N VAL A 69 -9.74 -1.43 -10.77
CA VAL A 69 -8.84 -1.68 -9.65
C VAL A 69 -9.58 -2.36 -8.50
N ALA A 70 -9.05 -3.48 -8.05
CA ALA A 70 -9.63 -4.26 -6.96
C ALA A 70 -9.05 -3.89 -5.60
N ILE A 71 -7.75 -3.59 -5.55
CA ILE A 71 -7.04 -3.39 -4.29
C ILE A 71 -6.26 -2.08 -4.31
N GLY A 72 -6.42 -1.30 -3.23
CA GLY A 72 -5.59 -0.13 -2.98
C GLY A 72 -4.60 -0.43 -1.88
N ILE A 73 -3.33 -0.16 -2.13
CA ILE A 73 -2.27 -0.32 -1.15
C ILE A 73 -1.85 1.06 -0.69
N ILE A 74 -1.94 1.32 0.61
CA ILE A 74 -1.61 2.62 1.18
C ILE A 74 -0.26 2.53 1.88
N ALA A 75 0.69 3.34 1.41
CA ALA A 75 2.04 3.43 1.98
C ALA A 75 2.44 4.89 2.23
N THR A 76 1.46 5.72 2.56
CA THR A 76 1.67 7.13 2.88
C THR A 76 2.03 7.31 4.36
N PRO A 77 2.52 8.49 4.75
CA PRO A 77 2.52 8.84 6.17
C PRO A 77 1.13 8.74 6.76
N GLY A 78 1.07 8.48 8.09
CA GLY A 78 -0.21 8.24 8.76
C GLY A 78 -1.22 9.35 8.61
N GLU A 79 -0.76 10.61 8.60
CA GLU A 79 -1.66 11.76 8.54
C GLU A 79 -2.46 11.83 7.23
N TYR A 80 -2.01 11.18 6.18
CA TYR A 80 -2.69 11.19 4.89
C TYR A 80 -3.50 9.93 4.61
N ALA A 81 -3.31 8.90 5.43
CA ALA A 81 -3.83 7.57 5.11
C ALA A 81 -5.36 7.52 5.02
N GLN A 82 -6.06 8.19 5.94
CA GLN A 82 -7.52 8.16 5.91
C GLN A 82 -8.07 8.86 4.67
N SER A 83 -7.48 9.99 4.30
CA SER A 83 -7.90 10.70 3.10
C SER A 83 -7.70 9.84 1.86
N VAL A 84 -6.58 9.14 1.79
CA VAL A 84 -6.31 8.23 0.67
C VAL A 84 -7.31 7.09 0.63
N ALA A 85 -7.61 6.50 1.80
CA ALA A 85 -8.60 5.44 1.88
C ALA A 85 -9.96 5.92 1.37
N ASP A 86 -10.36 7.12 1.77
CA ASP A 86 -11.63 7.71 1.34
C ASP A 86 -11.67 7.87 -0.17
N GLN A 87 -10.57 8.35 -0.77
CA GLN A 87 -10.49 8.51 -2.23
C GLN A 87 -10.58 7.16 -2.95
N LEU A 88 -9.89 6.16 -2.44
CA LEU A 88 -9.95 4.81 -3.03
C LEU A 88 -11.37 4.26 -2.99
N ILE A 89 -12.05 4.42 -1.87
CA ILE A 89 -13.41 3.94 -1.69
C ILE A 89 -14.36 4.66 -2.64
N GLU A 90 -14.20 5.97 -2.78
CA GLU A 90 -14.99 6.75 -3.74
C GLU A 90 -14.80 6.26 -5.17
N CYS A 91 -13.60 5.79 -5.48
CA CYS A 91 -13.29 5.28 -6.82
C CYS A 91 -13.75 3.83 -7.02
N GLY A 92 -14.43 3.26 -6.04
CA GLY A 92 -14.99 1.91 -6.17
C GLY A 92 -14.10 0.80 -5.64
N VAL A 93 -12.96 1.11 -5.05
CA VAL A 93 -12.07 0.09 -4.48
C VAL A 93 -12.71 -0.46 -3.20
N ARG A 94 -12.75 -1.79 -3.07
CA ARG A 94 -13.40 -2.45 -1.94
C ARG A 94 -12.46 -3.27 -1.07
N SER A 95 -11.17 -3.28 -1.41
CA SER A 95 -10.14 -3.95 -0.61
C SER A 95 -8.96 -3.02 -0.45
N ILE A 96 -8.53 -2.81 0.79
CA ILE A 96 -7.43 -1.90 1.09
C ILE A 96 -6.42 -2.61 2.00
N LEU A 97 -5.16 -2.55 1.61
CA LEU A 97 -4.05 -3.01 2.43
C LEU A 97 -3.29 -1.77 2.91
N ASN A 98 -3.34 -1.51 4.20
CA ASN A 98 -2.80 -0.29 4.79
C ASN A 98 -1.49 -0.56 5.52
N PHE A 99 -0.42 0.06 5.05
CA PHE A 99 0.90 0.02 5.72
C PHE A 99 1.19 1.29 6.53
N ALA A 100 0.31 2.30 6.46
CA ALA A 100 0.50 3.52 7.25
C ALA A 100 0.26 3.20 8.73
N PRO A 101 1.01 3.84 9.64
CA PRO A 101 0.93 3.49 11.07
C PRO A 101 -0.26 4.12 11.78
N VAL A 102 -1.44 3.96 11.23
CA VAL A 102 -2.70 4.45 11.81
C VAL A 102 -3.81 3.46 11.52
N LEU A 103 -4.84 3.46 12.36
CA LEU A 103 -6.05 2.69 12.09
C LEU A 103 -6.96 3.51 11.20
N LEU A 104 -7.47 2.86 10.16
CA LEU A 104 -8.43 3.48 9.27
C LEU A 104 -9.85 3.21 9.76
N LYS A 105 -10.75 4.13 9.45
CA LYS A 105 -12.15 3.99 9.78
C LYS A 105 -12.74 2.80 9.03
N ASN A 106 -13.51 1.96 9.74
CA ASN A 106 -14.24 0.88 9.08
C ASN A 106 -15.33 1.46 8.20
N THR A 107 -15.48 0.88 7.01
CA THR A 107 -16.50 1.29 6.06
C THR A 107 -17.25 0.03 5.66
N PRO A 108 -18.61 0.06 5.66
CA PRO A 108 -19.39 -1.10 5.22
C PRO A 108 -18.97 -1.54 3.82
N ASP A 109 -18.90 -2.85 3.63
CA ASP A 109 -18.59 -3.48 2.33
C ASP A 109 -17.17 -3.22 1.82
N VAL A 110 -16.29 -2.69 2.69
CA VAL A 110 -14.87 -2.50 2.34
C VAL A 110 -14.02 -3.32 3.29
N GLN A 111 -13.18 -4.17 2.73
CA GLN A 111 -12.27 -4.99 3.50
C GLN A 111 -10.97 -4.22 3.69
N ILE A 112 -10.62 -3.92 4.93
CA ILE A 112 -9.39 -3.19 5.25
C ILE A 112 -8.51 -4.06 6.14
N ARG A 113 -7.26 -4.25 5.72
CA ARG A 113 -6.26 -4.94 6.52
C ARG A 113 -5.10 -3.99 6.75
N SER A 114 -4.64 -3.90 7.99
CA SER A 114 -3.52 -3.02 8.34
C SER A 114 -2.32 -3.85 8.78
N VAL A 115 -1.14 -3.44 8.30
CA VAL A 115 0.14 -4.05 8.66
C VAL A 115 1.00 -2.97 9.29
N ASP A 116 1.37 -3.13 10.55
CA ASP A 116 2.17 -2.15 11.26
C ASP A 116 3.61 -2.66 11.40
N LEU A 117 4.44 -2.31 10.44
CA LEU A 117 5.83 -2.73 10.44
C LEU A 117 6.63 -2.07 11.57
N SER A 118 6.27 -0.85 11.95
CA SER A 118 6.96 -0.15 13.04
C SER A 118 6.75 -0.88 14.36
N GLN A 119 5.54 -1.36 14.61
CA GLN A 119 5.24 -2.09 15.82
C GLN A 119 6.04 -3.39 15.89
N GLU A 120 6.14 -4.11 14.77
CA GLU A 120 6.90 -5.34 14.73
C GLU A 120 8.39 -5.10 15.03
N LEU A 121 8.94 -4.01 14.49
CA LEU A 121 10.33 -3.66 14.76
C LEU A 121 10.54 -3.26 16.23
N GLN A 122 9.57 -2.59 16.84
CA GLN A 122 9.66 -2.24 18.25
C GLN A 122 9.68 -3.48 19.13
N ILE A 123 8.87 -4.47 18.79
CA ILE A 123 8.84 -5.73 19.53
C ILE A 123 10.19 -6.43 19.45
N LEU A 124 10.77 -6.49 18.25
CA LEU A 124 12.06 -7.10 18.06
C LEU A 124 13.17 -6.35 18.83
N SER A 125 13.13 -5.02 18.79
CA SER A 125 14.11 -4.21 19.52
C SER A 125 14.05 -4.46 21.02
N TYR A 126 12.84 -4.59 21.55
CA TYR A 126 12.65 -4.89 22.97
C TYR A 126 13.36 -6.19 23.35
N TYR A 127 13.19 -7.24 22.57
CA TYR A 127 13.83 -8.53 22.85
C TYR A 127 15.34 -8.48 22.68
N LEU A 128 15.84 -7.68 21.76
CA LEU A 128 17.28 -7.55 21.57
C LEU A 128 17.96 -6.89 22.77
N ASP A 129 17.26 -6.00 23.46
CA ASP A 129 17.80 -5.27 24.59
C ASP A 129 17.68 -6.03 25.92
N ARG A 130 17.01 -7.17 25.95
CA ARG A 130 16.81 -7.91 27.20
C ARG A 130 18.04 -8.76 27.51
N PRO A 131 18.62 -8.59 28.71
CA PRO A 131 19.80 -9.39 29.09
C PRO A 131 19.53 -10.89 29.11
N VAL A 132 18.33 -11.31 29.48
CA VAL A 132 17.94 -12.70 29.51
C VAL A 132 18.13 -13.36 28.14
N LEU A 133 17.71 -12.70 27.09
CA LEU A 133 17.86 -13.24 25.75
C LEU A 133 19.32 -13.31 25.31
N LYS A 134 20.13 -12.37 25.75
CA LYS A 134 21.58 -12.40 25.45
C LYS A 134 22.27 -13.55 26.14
N ALA A 135 21.82 -13.89 27.33
CA ALA A 135 22.40 -14.99 28.10
C ALA A 135 22.08 -16.35 27.50
N VAL A 136 20.95 -16.46 26.79
CA VAL A 136 20.51 -17.72 26.20
C VAL A 136 21.38 -18.13 25.01
N LYS A 137 22.02 -17.17 24.43
CA LYS A 137 22.89 -17.44 23.29
C LYS A 137 24.24 -17.95 23.75
#